data_a2ae60df785d30d5ebfad472c7c34ea7
#
_entry.id   a2ae60df785d30d5ebfad472c7c34ea7
#
_cell.length_a   1.000
_cell.length_b   1.000
_cell.length_c   1.000
_cell.angle_alpha   90.00
_cell.angle_beta   90.00
_cell.angle_gamma   90.00
#
_symmetry.space_group_name_H-M   'P 1'
#
loop_
_entity.id
_entity.type
_entity.pdbx_description
1 polymer ?
#
loop_
_entity_poly.entity_id
_entity_poly.type
_entity_poly.pdbx_seq_one_letter_code
_entity_poly.pdbx_strand_id
1 'polypeptide(L)'
;MTNASETQLSALGGSKTVKRLVAIVPAGGVGARAMGSSNISQDQPKPKQYQFIAGVPMIRRAVLALLADPRIDQVIVAVQADDIWAQAVLADLERVQVRPCAGATRALTVLGALNEGAHLDHWVLVHDAARPGLTPESLARLIDQCWAHPVGGLLALPAADTLKQALHDSHQVAQTVKRDDMWLAQTPQMFRAQMLYTAMNGALAAGFDVTDEASAMEWAGHSPLLVRGSVKNAKVTWPEDFEWVGSWLINQQ
;
A
#
# COMPACT_ATOMS: atom_id res chain seq x y z
N MET A 1 -12.38 -57.82 -39.47
CA MET A 1 -13.33 -56.73 -39.79
C MET A 1 -13.32 -55.81 -38.61
N THR A 2 -12.54 -54.79 -38.78
CA THR A 2 -12.82 -53.36 -38.72
C THR A 2 -13.12 -52.86 -37.29
N ASN A 3 -12.17 -52.23 -36.64
CA ASN A 3 -11.71 -50.81 -36.72
C ASN A 3 -12.68 -49.77 -36.22
N ALA A 4 -12.14 -48.88 -35.49
CA ALA A 4 -12.59 -47.57 -35.03
C ALA A 4 -13.11 -47.56 -33.57
N SER A 5 -12.59 -46.76 -32.65
CA SER A 5 -12.06 -45.43 -32.74
C SER A 5 -11.19 -45.08 -31.53
N GLU A 6 -9.93 -44.98 -31.71
CA GLU A 6 -9.11 -43.99 -31.00
C GLU A 6 -9.37 -42.66 -31.69
N THR A 7 -9.97 -41.70 -31.03
CA THR A 7 -9.77 -40.29 -31.36
C THR A 7 -10.38 -39.39 -30.29
N GLN A 8 -9.57 -38.42 -29.85
CA GLN A 8 -9.95 -37.18 -29.15
C GLN A 8 -10.08 -37.22 -27.61
N LEU A 9 -8.93 -37.27 -26.99
CA LEU A 9 -8.70 -36.60 -25.73
C LEU A 9 -7.47 -35.69 -25.88
N SER A 10 -7.65 -34.62 -26.63
CA SER A 10 -6.69 -33.51 -26.63
C SER A 10 -7.44 -32.20 -26.62
N ALA A 11 -7.00 -31.32 -25.77
CA ALA A 11 -7.42 -29.93 -25.62
C ALA A 11 -8.32 -29.63 -24.41
N LEU A 12 -7.86 -29.92 -23.21
CA LEU A 12 -8.10 -28.99 -22.12
C LEU A 12 -6.85 -28.08 -22.04
N GLY A 13 -6.79 -27.12 -22.96
CA GLY A 13 -5.90 -25.99 -22.87
C GLY A 13 -6.26 -25.22 -21.59
N GLY A 14 -5.50 -25.46 -20.52
CA GLY A 14 -5.57 -24.64 -19.34
C GLY A 14 -5.31 -23.19 -19.76
N SER A 15 -6.34 -22.38 -19.81
CA SER A 15 -6.23 -20.93 -19.90
C SER A 15 -5.32 -20.53 -18.75
N LYS A 16 -4.07 -20.13 -19.05
CA LYS A 16 -3.20 -19.44 -18.10
C LYS A 16 -3.95 -18.15 -17.75
N THR A 17 -4.67 -18.15 -16.66
CA THR A 17 -5.26 -16.93 -16.09
C THR A 17 -4.11 -15.95 -15.92
N VAL A 18 -4.12 -14.90 -16.73
CA VAL A 18 -3.12 -13.83 -16.63
C VAL A 18 -3.29 -13.22 -15.26
N LYS A 19 -2.26 -13.37 -14.42
CA LYS A 19 -2.27 -12.75 -13.09
C LYS A 19 -2.23 -11.24 -13.27
N ARG A 20 -3.33 -10.56 -12.98
CA ARG A 20 -3.40 -9.10 -12.99
C ARG A 20 -3.07 -8.55 -11.61
N LEU A 21 -2.33 -7.44 -11.59
CA LEU A 21 -1.91 -6.75 -10.38
C LEU A 21 -2.37 -5.30 -10.43
N VAL A 22 -3.24 -4.93 -9.52
CA VAL A 22 -3.73 -3.56 -9.36
C VAL A 22 -3.13 -2.96 -8.10
N ALA A 23 -2.53 -1.78 -8.21
CA ALA A 23 -2.06 -1.04 -7.05
C ALA A 23 -3.15 -0.07 -6.56
N ILE A 24 -3.30 0.06 -5.24
CA ILE A 24 -4.20 1.01 -4.57
C ILE A 24 -3.36 1.97 -3.75
N VAL A 25 -3.57 3.27 -3.95
CA VAL A 25 -2.94 4.33 -3.16
C VAL A 25 -4.04 5.06 -2.38
N PRO A 26 -4.24 4.75 -1.08
CA PRO A 26 -5.19 5.47 -0.25
C PRO A 26 -4.68 6.89 0.03
N ALA A 27 -5.42 7.90 -0.41
CA ALA A 27 -5.05 9.32 -0.36
C ALA A 27 -6.16 10.22 0.22
N GLY A 28 -7.14 9.66 0.95
CA GLY A 28 -8.26 10.40 1.55
C GLY A 28 -7.93 11.17 2.84
N GLY A 29 -6.74 10.99 3.41
CA GLY A 29 -6.36 11.64 4.66
C GLY A 29 -5.78 13.04 4.47
N VAL A 30 -6.05 13.94 5.42
CA VAL A 30 -5.50 15.32 5.41
C VAL A 30 -4.06 15.43 5.93
N GLY A 31 -3.55 14.41 6.65
CA GLY A 31 -2.17 14.37 7.13
C GLY A 31 -1.83 15.39 8.23
N ALA A 32 -2.74 15.65 9.16
CA ALA A 32 -2.65 16.70 10.18
C ALA A 32 -1.32 16.73 10.97
N ARG A 33 -0.73 15.56 11.30
CA ARG A 33 0.54 15.47 12.05
C ARG A 33 1.75 16.06 11.32
N ALA A 34 1.76 16.03 9.98
CA ALA A 34 2.85 16.54 9.16
C ALA A 34 2.74 18.04 8.86
N MET A 35 1.61 18.65 9.17
CA MET A 35 1.33 20.05 8.78
C MET A 35 1.83 21.08 9.80
N GLY A 36 2.29 20.69 10.99
CA GLY A 36 2.79 21.62 12.01
C GLY A 36 1.83 22.79 12.29
N SER A 37 2.02 23.47 13.42
CA SER A 37 1.13 24.58 13.86
C SER A 37 1.31 25.89 13.08
N SER A 38 2.16 25.96 12.06
CA SER A 38 2.70 27.24 11.57
C SER A 38 2.23 27.72 10.18
N ASN A 39 1.37 26.99 9.46
CA ASN A 39 0.92 27.42 8.13
C ASN A 39 -0.58 27.23 7.90
N ILE A 40 -1.39 27.93 8.71
CA ILE A 40 -2.81 28.14 8.38
C ILE A 40 -2.92 29.52 7.71
N SER A 41 -2.55 29.60 6.42
CA SER A 41 -3.08 30.65 5.57
C SER A 41 -4.53 30.29 5.21
N GLN A 42 -5.41 31.30 5.08
CA GLN A 42 -6.88 31.19 5.03
C GLN A 42 -7.46 30.48 3.79
N ASP A 43 -6.68 30.00 2.85
CA ASP A 43 -7.10 29.10 1.78
C ASP A 43 -6.80 27.66 2.19
N GLN A 44 -7.74 26.74 1.96
CA GLN A 44 -7.74 25.32 2.37
C GLN A 44 -6.33 24.72 2.36
N PRO A 45 -5.79 24.31 3.52
CA PRO A 45 -4.40 23.83 3.59
C PRO A 45 -4.24 22.61 2.70
N LYS A 46 -3.31 22.68 1.76
CA LYS A 46 -3.03 21.59 0.81
C LYS A 46 -2.65 20.31 1.57
N PRO A 47 -3.38 19.21 1.40
CA PRO A 47 -3.11 17.97 2.14
C PRO A 47 -1.67 17.48 1.94
N LYS A 48 -1.12 16.82 2.97
CA LYS A 48 0.29 16.40 3.04
C LYS A 48 0.77 15.67 1.78
N GLN A 49 -0.04 14.78 1.23
CA GLN A 49 0.32 13.97 0.07
C GLN A 49 0.58 14.78 -1.20
N TYR A 50 0.10 16.01 -1.27
CA TYR A 50 0.34 16.92 -2.40
C TYR A 50 1.49 17.90 -2.19
N GLN A 51 2.10 17.90 -0.98
CA GLN A 51 3.29 18.71 -0.74
C GLN A 51 4.48 18.18 -1.53
N PHE A 52 5.36 19.11 -1.92
CA PHE A 52 6.53 18.77 -2.72
C PHE A 52 7.62 18.15 -1.84
N ILE A 53 8.25 17.10 -2.35
CA ILE A 53 9.44 16.49 -1.80
C ILE A 53 10.45 16.30 -2.94
N ALA A 54 11.63 16.88 -2.81
CA ALA A 54 12.64 16.92 -3.87
C ALA A 54 12.04 17.36 -5.24
N GLY A 55 11.27 18.47 -5.24
CA GLY A 55 10.72 19.08 -6.45
C GLY A 55 9.50 18.41 -7.09
N VAL A 56 8.98 17.31 -6.53
CA VAL A 56 7.82 16.58 -7.06
C VAL A 56 6.78 16.34 -5.96
N PRO A 57 5.46 16.44 -6.23
CA PRO A 57 4.44 16.08 -5.23
C PRO A 57 4.62 14.67 -4.70
N MET A 58 4.53 14.49 -3.39
CA MET A 58 4.83 13.22 -2.71
C MET A 58 3.99 12.06 -3.25
N ILE A 59 2.69 12.25 -3.44
CA ILE A 59 1.79 11.23 -4.03
C ILE A 59 2.22 10.82 -5.43
N ARG A 60 2.67 11.78 -6.26
CA ARG A 60 3.17 11.49 -7.61
C ARG A 60 4.41 10.60 -7.58
N ARG A 61 5.33 10.83 -6.63
CA ARG A 61 6.49 9.95 -6.43
C ARG A 61 6.08 8.52 -6.05
N ALA A 62 5.14 8.38 -5.12
CA ALA A 62 4.63 7.07 -4.73
C ALA A 62 3.96 6.33 -5.91
N VAL A 63 3.18 7.04 -6.73
CA VAL A 63 2.54 6.47 -7.93
C VAL A 63 3.59 6.09 -8.98
N LEU A 64 4.56 6.95 -9.27
CA LEU A 64 5.63 6.66 -10.24
C LEU A 64 6.48 5.45 -9.82
N ALA A 65 6.76 5.31 -8.52
CA ALA A 65 7.49 4.16 -8.00
C ALA A 65 6.74 2.83 -8.23
N LEU A 66 5.40 2.85 -8.15
CA LEU A 66 4.57 1.69 -8.49
C LEU A 66 4.57 1.41 -10.00
N LEU A 67 4.40 2.45 -10.82
CA LEU A 67 4.37 2.32 -12.29
C LEU A 67 5.70 1.88 -12.90
N ALA A 68 6.80 1.97 -12.14
CA ALA A 68 8.12 1.51 -12.57
C ALA A 68 8.18 -0.02 -12.77
N ASP A 69 7.29 -0.79 -12.11
CA ASP A 69 7.17 -2.23 -12.37
C ASP A 69 6.10 -2.49 -13.43
N PRO A 70 6.48 -3.09 -14.59
CA PRO A 70 5.54 -3.32 -15.70
C PRO A 70 4.45 -4.35 -15.39
N ARG A 71 4.59 -5.12 -14.31
CA ARG A 71 3.58 -6.10 -13.86
C ARG A 71 2.38 -5.45 -13.20
N ILE A 72 2.48 -4.16 -12.81
CA ILE A 72 1.34 -3.41 -12.29
C ILE A 72 0.54 -2.91 -13.48
N ASP A 73 -0.64 -3.48 -13.67
CA ASP A 73 -1.54 -3.13 -14.79
C ASP A 73 -2.14 -1.74 -14.62
N GLN A 74 -2.47 -1.36 -13.38
CA GLN A 74 -3.17 -0.14 -13.07
C GLN A 74 -2.87 0.33 -11.64
N VAL A 75 -2.91 1.65 -11.42
CA VAL A 75 -2.87 2.29 -10.10
C VAL A 75 -4.18 3.03 -9.87
N ILE A 76 -4.90 2.68 -8.81
CA ILE A 76 -6.11 3.36 -8.32
C ILE A 76 -5.70 4.29 -7.18
N VAL A 77 -5.93 5.57 -7.33
CA VAL A 77 -5.70 6.57 -6.28
C VAL A 77 -7.04 6.95 -5.67
N ALA A 78 -7.28 6.50 -4.43
CA ALA A 78 -8.54 6.71 -3.72
C ALA A 78 -8.49 8.01 -2.92
N VAL A 79 -9.31 8.98 -3.32
CA VAL A 79 -9.35 10.34 -2.77
C VAL A 79 -10.73 10.67 -2.19
N GLN A 80 -10.83 11.77 -1.43
CA GLN A 80 -12.13 12.31 -1.01
C GLN A 80 -12.91 12.83 -2.22
N ALA A 81 -14.24 12.87 -2.11
CA ALA A 81 -15.12 13.31 -3.18
C ALA A 81 -14.90 14.78 -3.60
N ASP A 82 -14.40 15.60 -2.68
CA ASP A 82 -14.08 17.01 -2.85
C ASP A 82 -12.59 17.28 -3.15
N ASP A 83 -11.80 16.23 -3.43
CA ASP A 83 -10.38 16.39 -3.79
C ASP A 83 -10.21 17.08 -5.15
N ILE A 84 -9.53 18.22 -5.13
CA ILE A 84 -9.29 19.06 -6.33
C ILE A 84 -7.84 18.96 -6.86
N TRP A 85 -6.94 18.26 -6.17
CA TRP A 85 -5.50 18.23 -6.48
C TRP A 85 -5.06 16.99 -7.23
N ALA A 86 -5.64 15.82 -6.92
CA ALA A 86 -5.16 14.54 -7.42
C ALA A 86 -5.15 14.48 -8.95
N GLN A 87 -6.24 14.92 -9.58
CA GLN A 87 -6.36 14.90 -11.03
C GLN A 87 -5.29 15.78 -11.69
N ALA A 88 -5.06 17.00 -11.19
CA ALA A 88 -4.06 17.92 -11.73
C ALA A 88 -2.62 17.39 -11.59
N VAL A 89 -2.34 16.62 -10.51
CA VAL A 89 -1.00 16.09 -10.22
C VAL A 89 -0.69 14.81 -10.99
N LEU A 90 -1.72 14.04 -11.42
CA LEU A 90 -1.59 12.69 -11.97
C LEU A 90 -2.16 12.53 -13.39
N ALA A 91 -2.77 13.58 -13.98
CA ALA A 91 -3.53 13.50 -15.24
C ALA A 91 -2.72 13.02 -16.45
N ASP A 92 -1.41 13.24 -16.46
CA ASP A 92 -0.49 12.85 -17.53
C ASP A 92 0.04 11.41 -17.38
N LEU A 93 -0.30 10.73 -16.28
CA LEU A 93 0.17 9.37 -16.03
C LEU A 93 -0.81 8.35 -16.61
N GLU A 94 -0.34 7.60 -17.59
CA GLU A 94 -1.06 6.44 -18.10
C GLU A 94 -1.20 5.37 -17.01
N ARG A 95 -2.21 4.53 -17.09
CA ARG A 95 -2.52 3.46 -16.13
C ARG A 95 -2.87 3.96 -14.72
N VAL A 96 -3.17 5.26 -14.52
CA VAL A 96 -3.60 5.83 -13.23
C VAL A 96 -5.07 6.22 -13.31
N GLN A 97 -5.83 5.83 -12.29
CA GLN A 97 -7.23 6.25 -12.12
C GLN A 97 -7.42 6.90 -10.76
N VAL A 98 -7.84 8.14 -10.75
CA VAL A 98 -8.28 8.84 -9.54
C VAL A 98 -9.75 8.49 -9.30
N ARG A 99 -10.07 7.98 -8.10
CA ARG A 99 -11.42 7.55 -7.71
C ARG A 99 -11.85 8.27 -6.44
N PRO A 100 -13.04 8.93 -6.44
CA PRO A 100 -13.58 9.61 -5.26
C PRO A 100 -14.27 8.62 -4.30
N CYS A 101 -13.53 7.64 -3.81
CA CYS A 101 -14.03 6.52 -3.02
C CYS A 101 -13.41 6.42 -1.61
N ALA A 102 -12.75 7.48 -1.14
CA ALA A 102 -12.17 7.48 0.20
C ALA A 102 -13.26 7.49 1.28
N GLY A 103 -13.08 6.61 2.28
CA GLY A 103 -13.90 6.55 3.48
C GLY A 103 -13.32 7.39 4.63
N ALA A 104 -14.00 7.34 5.78
CA ALA A 104 -13.61 8.07 6.98
C ALA A 104 -12.27 7.62 7.58
N THR A 105 -11.84 6.38 7.30
CA THR A 105 -10.57 5.83 7.75
C THR A 105 -9.74 5.33 6.57
N ARG A 106 -8.43 5.05 6.80
CA ARG A 106 -7.57 4.44 5.79
C ARG A 106 -8.12 3.07 5.34
N ALA A 107 -8.58 2.25 6.29
CA ALA A 107 -9.16 0.94 5.99
C ALA A 107 -10.41 1.06 5.09
N LEU A 108 -11.33 1.97 5.42
CA LEU A 108 -12.52 2.24 4.60
C LEU A 108 -12.17 2.80 3.23
N THR A 109 -11.09 3.57 3.11
CA THR A 109 -10.59 4.07 1.82
C THR A 109 -10.09 2.93 0.94
N VAL A 110 -9.33 1.99 1.51
CA VAL A 110 -8.86 0.81 0.78
C VAL A 110 -10.04 -0.07 0.36
N LEU A 111 -11.01 -0.28 1.25
CA LEU A 111 -12.21 -1.05 0.96
C LEU A 111 -13.05 -0.41 -0.16
N GLY A 112 -13.20 0.92 -0.15
CA GLY A 112 -13.84 1.67 -1.23
C GLY A 112 -13.16 1.45 -2.58
N ALA A 113 -11.83 1.50 -2.62
CA ALA A 113 -11.06 1.23 -3.84
C ALA A 113 -11.17 -0.23 -4.32
N LEU A 114 -11.23 -1.18 -3.40
CA LEU A 114 -11.49 -2.59 -3.73
C LEU A 114 -12.87 -2.80 -4.37
N ASN A 115 -13.90 -2.10 -3.87
CA ASN A 115 -15.26 -2.18 -4.41
C ASN A 115 -15.39 -1.58 -5.80
N GLU A 116 -14.68 -0.47 -6.08
CA GLU A 116 -14.91 0.31 -7.30
C GLU A 116 -13.93 0.00 -8.43
N GLY A 117 -12.82 -0.66 -8.18
CA GLY A 117 -11.78 -0.75 -9.21
C GLY A 117 -10.94 -2.01 -9.25
N ALA A 118 -10.89 -2.78 -8.18
CA ALA A 118 -10.14 -4.02 -8.17
C ALA A 118 -11.10 -5.20 -8.41
N HIS A 119 -10.95 -5.87 -9.56
CA HIS A 119 -11.65 -7.13 -9.73
C HIS A 119 -11.19 -8.15 -8.70
N LEU A 120 -12.11 -8.87 -8.08
CA LEU A 120 -11.83 -9.75 -6.95
C LEU A 120 -10.97 -10.97 -7.28
N ASP A 121 -10.82 -11.32 -8.55
CA ASP A 121 -9.92 -12.36 -9.06
C ASP A 121 -8.46 -11.89 -9.25
N HIS A 122 -8.22 -10.56 -9.11
CA HIS A 122 -6.88 -9.98 -9.23
C HIS A 122 -6.05 -10.10 -7.93
N TRP A 123 -4.79 -9.76 -8.06
CA TRP A 123 -3.95 -9.38 -6.94
C TRP A 123 -4.02 -7.86 -6.73
N VAL A 124 -4.00 -7.45 -5.49
CA VAL A 124 -3.94 -6.04 -5.12
C VAL A 124 -2.70 -5.75 -4.30
N LEU A 125 -2.17 -4.56 -4.50
CA LEU A 125 -1.00 -4.05 -3.81
C LEU A 125 -1.38 -2.68 -3.23
N VAL A 126 -1.40 -2.55 -1.91
CA VAL A 126 -1.76 -1.28 -1.24
C VAL A 126 -0.50 -0.56 -0.81
N HIS A 127 -0.36 0.70 -1.23
CA HIS A 127 0.82 1.52 -0.94
C HIS A 127 0.45 2.91 -0.43
N ASP A 128 1.05 3.33 0.67
CA ASP A 128 0.80 4.65 1.25
C ASP A 128 1.33 5.78 0.37
N ALA A 129 0.49 6.79 0.07
CA ALA A 129 0.90 8.01 -0.63
C ALA A 129 2.04 8.77 0.08
N ALA A 130 2.25 8.50 1.37
CA ALA A 130 3.27 9.10 2.21
C ALA A 130 4.61 8.31 2.24
N ARG A 131 4.82 7.36 1.34
CA ARG A 131 6.09 6.61 1.19
C ARG A 131 6.68 6.81 -0.21
N PRO A 132 7.26 7.99 -0.48
CA PRO A 132 7.75 8.34 -1.82
C PRO A 132 9.07 7.64 -2.21
N GLY A 133 9.69 6.89 -1.29
CA GLY A 133 11.01 6.27 -1.47
C GLY A 133 10.98 4.76 -1.72
N LEU A 134 9.87 4.21 -2.21
CA LEU A 134 9.79 2.81 -2.63
C LEU A 134 10.78 2.53 -3.76
N THR A 135 11.69 1.57 -3.55
CA THR A 135 12.70 1.23 -4.55
C THR A 135 12.21 0.11 -5.48
N PRO A 136 12.62 0.12 -6.77
CA PRO A 136 12.25 -0.93 -7.73
C PRO A 136 12.60 -2.35 -7.24
N GLU A 137 13.75 -2.52 -6.59
CA GLU A 137 14.20 -3.83 -6.10
C GLU A 137 13.31 -4.33 -4.95
N SER A 138 12.85 -3.43 -4.06
CA SER A 138 11.95 -3.80 -2.98
C SER A 138 10.57 -4.19 -3.52
N LEU A 139 10.07 -3.43 -4.50
CA LEU A 139 8.80 -3.71 -5.15
C LEU A 139 8.84 -5.05 -5.90
N ALA A 140 9.86 -5.27 -6.73
CA ALA A 140 10.02 -6.52 -7.47
C ALA A 140 10.10 -7.73 -6.54
N ARG A 141 10.91 -7.64 -5.47
CA ARG A 141 11.03 -8.70 -4.47
C ARG A 141 9.70 -9.03 -3.79
N LEU A 142 8.90 -8.02 -3.43
CA LEU A 142 7.58 -8.24 -2.85
C LEU A 142 6.67 -8.99 -3.82
N ILE A 143 6.59 -8.54 -5.07
CA ILE A 143 5.73 -9.15 -6.09
C ILE A 143 6.15 -10.60 -6.33
N ASP A 144 7.44 -10.89 -6.50
CA ASP A 144 7.96 -12.23 -6.77
C ASP A 144 7.61 -13.20 -5.62
N GLN A 145 7.84 -12.78 -4.38
CA GLN A 145 7.61 -13.64 -3.23
C GLN A 145 6.11 -13.83 -2.94
N CYS A 146 5.30 -12.77 -3.06
CA CYS A 146 3.86 -12.86 -2.83
C CYS A 146 3.15 -13.73 -3.88
N TRP A 147 3.56 -13.69 -5.15
CA TRP A 147 2.97 -14.54 -6.18
C TRP A 147 3.20 -16.03 -5.97
N ALA A 148 4.25 -16.41 -5.25
CA ALA A 148 4.54 -17.78 -4.85
C ALA A 148 3.89 -18.16 -3.51
N HIS A 149 3.36 -17.18 -2.74
CA HIS A 149 2.80 -17.39 -1.41
C HIS A 149 1.27 -17.55 -1.45
N PRO A 150 0.66 -18.47 -0.68
CA PRO A 150 -0.79 -18.70 -0.70
C PRO A 150 -1.61 -17.49 -0.23
N VAL A 151 -1.07 -16.68 0.69
CA VAL A 151 -1.74 -15.53 1.29
C VAL A 151 -1.33 -14.22 0.63
N GLY A 152 -0.05 -14.01 0.39
CA GLY A 152 0.58 -12.74 0.07
C GLY A 152 1.43 -12.24 1.23
N GLY A 153 1.73 -10.95 1.28
CA GLY A 153 2.62 -10.41 2.31
C GLY A 153 2.84 -8.90 2.21
N LEU A 154 3.80 -8.42 2.97
CA LEU A 154 4.10 -7.01 3.10
C LEU A 154 5.61 -6.75 3.11
N LEU A 155 6.01 -5.55 2.69
CA LEU A 155 7.35 -5.06 2.98
C LEU A 155 7.46 -4.75 4.49
N ALA A 156 8.57 -5.14 5.09
CA ALA A 156 8.86 -4.84 6.49
C ALA A 156 10.36 -4.75 6.75
N LEU A 157 10.75 -4.15 7.86
CA LEU A 157 12.13 -4.08 8.35
C LEU A 157 12.23 -4.71 9.73
N PRO A 158 13.23 -5.57 10.01
CA PRO A 158 13.51 -5.98 11.38
C PRO A 158 13.79 -4.75 12.25
N ALA A 159 13.29 -4.75 13.47
CA ALA A 159 13.56 -3.68 14.42
C ALA A 159 15.08 -3.63 14.74
N ALA A 160 15.72 -2.51 14.39
CA ALA A 160 17.16 -2.32 14.60
C ALA A 160 17.47 -1.87 16.04
N ASP A 161 16.60 -1.02 16.60
CA ASP A 161 16.79 -0.41 17.92
C ASP A 161 16.07 -1.19 19.03
N THR A 162 16.45 -0.90 20.28
CA THR A 162 15.76 -1.42 21.46
C THR A 162 14.35 -0.84 21.53
N LEU A 163 13.33 -1.69 21.58
CA LEU A 163 11.94 -1.27 21.69
C LEU A 163 11.58 -0.99 23.16
N LYS A 164 10.94 0.17 23.39
CA LYS A 164 10.41 0.56 24.71
C LYS A 164 8.90 0.71 24.59
N GLN A 165 8.17 0.07 25.48
CA GLN A 165 6.75 0.32 25.67
C GLN A 165 6.57 1.42 26.71
N ALA A 166 5.79 2.45 26.40
CA ALA A 166 5.47 3.49 27.35
C ALA A 166 4.32 3.07 28.29
N LEU A 167 4.24 3.66 29.46
CA LEU A 167 3.04 3.65 30.29
C LEU A 167 1.91 4.37 29.54
N HIS A 168 0.67 3.92 29.75
CA HIS A 168 -0.52 4.56 29.13
C HIS A 168 -0.54 6.06 29.48
N ASP A 169 -0.79 6.89 28.46
CA ASP A 169 -0.84 8.35 28.55
C ASP A 169 0.41 9.01 29.20
N SER A 170 1.58 8.37 29.04
CA SER A 170 2.84 8.84 29.62
C SER A 170 4.00 8.68 28.65
N HIS A 171 5.06 9.51 28.86
CA HIS A 171 6.35 9.35 28.18
C HIS A 171 7.37 8.55 29.04
N GLN A 172 6.91 7.91 30.11
CA GLN A 172 7.75 7.05 30.95
C GLN A 172 7.76 5.62 30.42
N VAL A 173 8.90 4.95 30.54
CA VAL A 173 9.07 3.57 30.11
C VAL A 173 8.32 2.63 31.05
N ALA A 174 7.39 1.82 30.52
CA ALA A 174 6.78 0.71 31.24
C ALA A 174 7.72 -0.51 31.23
N GLN A 175 8.22 -0.89 30.04
CA GLN A 175 9.11 -2.04 29.89
C GLN A 175 9.94 -1.97 28.60
N THR A 176 11.00 -2.78 28.57
CA THR A 176 11.73 -3.09 27.35
C THR A 176 11.10 -4.32 26.70
N VAL A 177 10.73 -4.20 25.42
CA VAL A 177 10.21 -5.31 24.62
C VAL A 177 11.38 -5.97 23.88
N LYS A 178 11.45 -7.30 23.90
CA LYS A 178 12.43 -8.03 23.08
C LYS A 178 12.18 -7.72 21.62
N ARG A 179 13.24 -7.37 20.88
CA ARG A 179 13.15 -7.03 19.45
C ARG A 179 13.34 -8.23 18.52
N ASP A 180 13.75 -9.38 19.07
CA ASP A 180 13.90 -10.60 18.30
C ASP A 180 12.55 -10.92 17.65
N ASP A 181 12.58 -11.17 16.35
CA ASP A 181 11.38 -11.43 15.53
C ASP A 181 10.38 -10.26 15.42
N MET A 182 10.75 -9.06 15.86
CA MET A 182 9.93 -7.86 15.69
C MET A 182 10.27 -7.14 14.38
N TRP A 183 9.21 -6.86 13.59
CA TRP A 183 9.34 -6.20 12.31
C TRP A 183 8.50 -4.92 12.27
N LEU A 184 9.03 -3.91 11.63
CA LEU A 184 8.34 -2.64 11.37
C LEU A 184 7.65 -2.73 10.01
N ALA A 185 6.33 -2.81 10.02
CA ALA A 185 5.53 -2.93 8.81
C ALA A 185 5.70 -1.70 7.89
N GLN A 186 5.89 -1.96 6.62
CA GLN A 186 5.88 -0.97 5.57
C GLN A 186 4.75 -1.29 4.56
N THR A 187 4.57 -0.41 3.60
CA THR A 187 3.84 -0.68 2.37
C THR A 187 4.81 -0.60 1.19
N PRO A 188 4.58 -1.31 0.07
CA PRO A 188 3.34 -2.01 -0.30
C PRO A 188 3.07 -3.27 0.52
N GLN A 189 1.76 -3.59 0.63
CA GLN A 189 1.25 -4.87 1.11
C GLN A 189 0.45 -5.50 -0.02
N MET A 190 0.70 -6.76 -0.34
CA MET A 190 0.18 -7.43 -1.54
C MET A 190 -0.58 -8.71 -1.18
N PHE A 191 -1.83 -8.78 -1.61
CA PHE A 191 -2.75 -9.89 -1.32
C PHE A 191 -3.64 -10.22 -2.52
N ARG A 192 -4.30 -11.38 -2.49
CA ARG A 192 -5.41 -11.66 -3.41
C ARG A 192 -6.58 -10.75 -3.05
N ALA A 193 -7.14 -10.06 -4.04
CA ALA A 193 -8.19 -9.06 -3.82
C ALA A 193 -9.40 -9.62 -3.07
N GLN A 194 -9.90 -10.81 -3.45
CA GLN A 194 -11.02 -11.46 -2.78
C GLN A 194 -10.71 -11.78 -1.32
N MET A 195 -9.51 -12.29 -1.01
CA MET A 195 -9.14 -12.62 0.37
C MET A 195 -9.07 -11.36 1.23
N LEU A 196 -8.39 -10.32 0.72
CA LEU A 196 -8.29 -9.05 1.42
C LEU A 196 -9.66 -8.40 1.62
N TYR A 197 -10.49 -8.37 0.59
CA TYR A 197 -11.85 -7.84 0.68
C TYR A 197 -12.67 -8.53 1.77
N THR A 198 -12.65 -9.87 1.80
CA THR A 198 -13.39 -10.66 2.80
C THR A 198 -12.85 -10.42 4.21
N ALA A 199 -11.52 -10.40 4.38
CA ALA A 199 -10.88 -10.17 5.66
C ALA A 199 -11.18 -8.76 6.21
N MET A 200 -11.06 -7.72 5.38
CA MET A 200 -11.35 -6.34 5.78
C MET A 200 -12.81 -6.14 6.17
N ASN A 201 -13.76 -6.66 5.38
CA ASN A 201 -15.19 -6.56 5.72
C ASN A 201 -15.51 -7.28 7.03
N GLY A 202 -14.99 -8.48 7.23
CA GLY A 202 -15.21 -9.25 8.46
C GLY A 202 -14.63 -8.54 9.68
N ALA A 203 -13.39 -8.07 9.59
CA ALA A 203 -12.72 -7.36 10.68
C ALA A 203 -13.47 -6.07 11.07
N LEU A 204 -13.83 -5.25 10.07
CA LEU A 204 -14.57 -4.01 10.30
C LEU A 204 -15.97 -4.26 10.89
N ALA A 205 -16.69 -5.27 10.39
CA ALA A 205 -18.00 -5.66 10.92
C ALA A 205 -17.92 -6.15 12.37
N ALA A 206 -16.80 -6.77 12.77
CA ALA A 206 -16.52 -7.20 14.13
C ALA A 206 -16.02 -6.05 15.05
N GLY A 207 -15.87 -4.83 14.53
CA GLY A 207 -15.32 -3.69 15.29
C GLY A 207 -13.81 -3.78 15.55
N PHE A 208 -13.09 -4.62 14.79
CA PHE A 208 -11.64 -4.71 14.90
C PHE A 208 -10.97 -3.48 14.29
N ASP A 209 -9.97 -2.94 14.99
CA ASP A 209 -9.19 -1.79 14.51
C ASP A 209 -8.17 -2.25 13.45
N VAL A 210 -8.55 -2.12 12.19
CA VAL A 210 -7.72 -2.47 11.05
C VAL A 210 -6.66 -1.38 10.84
N THR A 211 -5.44 -1.63 11.29
CA THR A 211 -4.31 -0.68 11.20
C THR A 211 -3.65 -0.70 9.82
N ASP A 212 -3.58 -1.88 9.18
CA ASP A 212 -3.08 -2.10 7.83
C ASP A 212 -3.75 -3.35 7.21
N GLU A 213 -3.42 -3.68 5.97
CA GLU A 213 -4.02 -4.83 5.27
C GLU A 213 -3.61 -6.16 5.92
N ALA A 214 -2.35 -6.26 6.41
CA ALA A 214 -1.85 -7.45 7.08
C ALA A 214 -2.66 -7.74 8.35
N SER A 215 -2.99 -6.74 9.16
CA SER A 215 -3.77 -6.92 10.39
C SER A 215 -5.18 -7.46 10.13
N ALA A 216 -5.82 -7.09 9.02
CA ALA A 216 -7.09 -7.68 8.60
C ALA A 216 -6.94 -9.15 8.19
N MET A 217 -5.85 -9.48 7.47
CA MET A 217 -5.54 -10.87 7.10
C MET A 217 -5.23 -11.73 8.32
N GLU A 218 -4.51 -11.21 9.31
CA GLU A 218 -4.23 -11.86 10.60
C GLU A 218 -5.52 -12.11 11.38
N TRP A 219 -6.41 -11.11 11.45
CA TRP A 219 -7.74 -11.26 12.05
C TRP A 219 -8.54 -12.41 11.40
N ALA A 220 -8.42 -12.59 10.09
CA ALA A 220 -9.05 -13.68 9.35
C ALA A 220 -8.32 -15.03 9.49
N GLY A 221 -7.29 -15.13 10.34
CA GLY A 221 -6.54 -16.37 10.61
C GLY A 221 -5.45 -16.68 9.59
N HIS A 222 -5.03 -15.73 8.77
CA HIS A 222 -3.95 -15.90 7.81
C HIS A 222 -2.60 -15.40 8.38
N SER A 223 -1.50 -15.89 7.80
CA SER A 223 -0.13 -15.48 8.16
C SER A 223 0.53 -14.85 6.94
N PRO A 224 0.50 -13.52 6.80
CA PRO A 224 1.19 -12.80 5.73
C PRO A 224 2.71 -12.99 5.75
N LEU A 225 3.33 -12.99 4.57
CA LEU A 225 4.78 -13.09 4.43
C LEU A 225 5.44 -11.74 4.76
N LEU A 226 6.49 -11.75 5.59
CA LEU A 226 7.35 -10.60 5.84
C LEU A 226 8.46 -10.57 4.78
N VAL A 227 8.41 -9.59 3.89
CA VAL A 227 9.42 -9.40 2.83
C VAL A 227 10.32 -8.23 3.19
N ARG A 228 11.64 -8.41 3.08
CA ARG A 228 12.61 -7.36 3.41
C ARG A 228 12.39 -6.10 2.58
N GLY A 229 12.03 -5.01 3.25
CA GLY A 229 11.90 -3.68 2.70
C GLY A 229 13.21 -2.88 2.68
N SER A 230 13.10 -1.56 2.62
CA SER A 230 14.22 -0.63 2.62
C SER A 230 13.98 0.53 3.59
N VAL A 231 15.04 1.03 4.23
CA VAL A 231 14.98 2.26 5.03
C VAL A 231 14.60 3.47 4.18
N LYS A 232 14.93 3.46 2.87
CA LYS A 232 14.52 4.50 1.91
C LYS A 232 13.01 4.60 1.76
N ASN A 233 12.27 3.51 2.02
CA ASN A 233 10.80 3.45 1.97
C ASN A 233 10.17 3.94 3.28
N ALA A 234 10.78 4.93 3.91
CA ALA A 234 10.28 5.55 5.13
C ALA A 234 8.96 6.29 4.88
N LYS A 235 8.11 6.32 5.90
CA LYS A 235 6.84 7.05 5.87
C LYS A 235 7.07 8.48 6.33
N VAL A 236 6.78 9.45 5.47
CA VAL A 236 6.76 10.86 5.84
C VAL A 236 5.59 11.10 6.79
N THR A 237 5.89 11.35 8.07
CA THR A 237 4.90 11.52 9.14
C THR A 237 5.00 12.87 9.82
N TRP A 238 6.22 13.37 9.99
CA TRP A 238 6.55 14.61 10.67
C TRP A 238 7.18 15.62 9.69
N PRO A 239 7.22 16.92 10.01
CA PRO A 239 7.84 17.92 9.15
C PRO A 239 9.31 17.62 8.80
N GLU A 240 10.10 17.13 9.75
CA GLU A 240 11.51 16.76 9.54
C GLU A 240 11.72 15.61 8.57
N ASP A 241 10.72 14.73 8.39
CA ASP A 241 10.81 13.62 7.44
C ASP A 241 10.91 14.09 5.99
N PHE A 242 10.39 15.29 5.66
CA PHE A 242 10.47 15.84 4.30
C PHE A 242 11.92 16.12 3.88
N GLU A 243 12.73 16.66 4.79
CA GLU A 243 14.15 16.93 4.52
C GLU A 243 14.93 15.64 4.39
N TRP A 244 14.75 14.74 5.35
CA TRP A 244 15.46 13.47 5.42
C TRP A 244 15.15 12.56 4.22
N VAL A 245 13.88 12.32 3.93
CA VAL A 245 13.47 11.52 2.76
C VAL A 245 13.82 12.25 1.46
N GLY A 246 13.67 13.58 1.42
CA GLY A 246 14.02 14.43 0.28
C GLY A 246 15.49 14.31 -0.12
N SER A 247 16.40 14.26 0.84
CA SER A 247 17.85 14.12 0.57
C SER A 247 18.20 12.84 -0.17
N TRP A 248 17.49 11.74 0.08
CA TRP A 248 17.71 10.48 -0.64
C TRP A 248 17.16 10.51 -2.06
N LEU A 249 16.03 11.19 -2.25
CA LEU A 249 15.35 11.26 -3.55
C LEU A 249 16.08 12.15 -4.54
N ILE A 250 16.83 13.15 -4.09
CA ILE A 250 17.67 14.02 -4.94
C ILE A 250 18.84 13.23 -5.52
N ASN A 251 19.44 12.34 -4.75
CA ASN A 251 20.61 11.56 -5.17
C ASN A 251 20.26 10.38 -6.11
N GLN A 252 19.03 10.23 -6.53
CA GLN A 252 18.55 9.19 -7.46
C GLN A 252 18.22 9.75 -8.86
N GLN A 253 18.39 11.04 -9.07
CA GLN A 253 18.29 11.70 -10.38
C GLN A 253 19.67 11.74 -11.03
#